data_54001535887e2e9820f6f576a9a74c6f
#
_entry.id   54001535887e2e9820f6f576a9a74c6f
#
_cell.length_a   1.000
_cell.length_b   1.000
_cell.length_c   1.000
_cell.angle_alpha   90.00
_cell.angle_beta   90.00
_cell.angle_gamma   90.00
#
_symmetry.space_group_name_H-M   'P 1'
#
loop_
_entity.id
_entity.type
_entity.pdbx_description
1 polymer ?
#
loop_
_entity_poly.entity_id
_entity_poly.type
_entity_poly.pdbx_seq_one_letter_code
_entity_poly.pdbx_strand_id
1 'polypeptide(L)'
;MNSAKVHEHASAGKDEKTREDTARIYARFAATFRSDTLPPAVARLTKQCILDTIGTTLAATTLAPEAPLFHDYVRDMGGKADCTLIGYGEKAPVQMAAFLNGCNSHMLDYDDLGSGHVSVATVPVALAVAEKCGGVSGSELLAAVAVGIDIHTRMYPYSTNEEWDINQRFSQTQCLGYFSGAAVAGRVARLPEDKLVNALGLAYQQVSGAHQRHLGMHAGWCGQGAVLATMLAQRGVPGVKDILDGRNGFFNVYMRNLTPDYERLTGELGKRFYTLEHHGFKAWPACGLNRRPISSILQLREEHGLKAQDIERIDVSGGQHILRLAEPLDARRRPTHSAQAKYSIPFTIAVAMVYGDVKLHNYTEAGMKDEAVLQLADRVWVHLDENPTREKEAALVQVRTRDGKVYQSQVKYPLGDDRRNPMSQTQIENKFRDCASFSKKPIAKAEIEQIIELIGNLDKLADVRKLTTLL
;
A
#
# COMPACT_ATOMS: atom_id res chain seq x y z
N MET A 1 57.28 5.05 4.94
CA MET A 1 56.85 6.46 5.04
C MET A 1 55.96 6.77 3.91
N ASN A 2 54.66 6.72 4.11
CA ASN A 2 53.65 7.25 3.20
C ASN A 2 52.51 7.84 4.05
N SER A 3 52.46 9.16 4.06
CA SER A 3 51.52 9.98 4.80
C SER A 3 50.13 9.89 4.16
N ALA A 4 49.19 9.33 4.89
CA ALA A 4 47.77 9.43 4.55
C ALA A 4 47.31 10.90 4.66
N LYS A 5 46.91 11.50 3.54
CA LYS A 5 46.22 12.81 3.53
C LYS A 5 44.84 12.64 4.15
N VAL A 6 44.67 13.23 5.32
CA VAL A 6 43.37 13.47 5.91
C VAL A 6 42.68 14.54 5.04
N HIS A 7 41.58 14.20 4.38
CA HIS A 7 40.71 15.17 3.73
C HIS A 7 40.02 15.98 4.83
N GLU A 8 40.40 17.22 5.02
CA GLU A 8 39.61 18.22 5.73
C GLU A 8 38.27 18.42 5.00
N HIS A 9 37.21 18.07 5.69
CA HIS A 9 35.87 18.47 5.26
C HIS A 9 35.72 19.99 5.44
N ALA A 10 35.58 20.69 4.35
CA ALA A 10 35.30 22.10 4.28
C ALA A 10 34.11 22.48 5.21
N SER A 11 34.32 23.51 5.98
CA SER A 11 33.35 24.14 6.87
C SER A 11 32.10 24.54 6.08
N ALA A 12 30.94 23.94 6.40
CA ALA A 12 29.63 24.42 5.97
C ALA A 12 29.44 25.87 6.43
N GLY A 13 28.96 26.71 5.50
CA GLY A 13 28.83 28.15 5.68
C GLY A 13 27.92 28.53 6.84
N LYS A 14 28.31 29.57 7.55
CA LYS A 14 27.51 30.31 8.52
C LYS A 14 26.39 31.01 7.76
N ASP A 15 25.16 30.45 7.83
CA ASP A 15 23.85 31.12 7.71
C ASP A 15 22.68 30.13 7.62
N GLU A 16 22.80 28.92 8.21
CA GLU A 16 21.61 28.12 8.51
C GLU A 16 20.87 28.76 9.69
N LYS A 17 19.86 29.59 9.41
CA LYS A 17 18.77 29.80 10.36
C LYS A 17 18.40 28.41 10.86
N THR A 18 18.52 28.16 12.17
CA THR A 18 18.17 26.87 12.80
C THR A 18 16.72 26.56 12.44
N ARG A 19 16.54 25.75 11.36
CA ARG A 19 15.22 25.28 10.96
C ARG A 19 14.68 24.40 12.08
N GLU A 20 13.40 24.52 12.37
CA GLU A 20 12.73 23.64 13.30
C GLU A 20 12.79 22.19 12.81
N ASP A 21 13.06 21.23 13.70
CA ASP A 21 13.11 19.79 13.40
C ASP A 21 11.81 19.32 12.72
N THR A 22 11.94 18.71 11.55
CA THR A 22 10.81 18.20 10.76
C THR A 22 9.95 17.21 11.54
N ALA A 23 10.55 16.38 12.41
CA ALA A 23 9.79 15.45 13.25
C ALA A 23 8.91 16.17 14.27
N ARG A 24 9.38 17.30 14.83
CA ARG A 24 8.55 18.14 15.71
C ARG A 24 7.40 18.81 14.96
N ILE A 25 7.66 19.28 13.75
CA ILE A 25 6.62 19.84 12.87
C ILE A 25 5.53 18.77 12.58
N TYR A 26 5.92 17.55 12.26
CA TYR A 26 4.97 16.45 12.05
C TYR A 26 4.22 16.05 13.31
N ALA A 27 4.90 16.02 14.47
CA ALA A 27 4.26 15.75 15.76
C ALA A 27 3.19 16.82 16.08
N ARG A 28 3.52 18.08 15.89
CA ARG A 28 2.58 19.20 16.06
C ARG A 28 1.41 19.07 15.08
N PHE A 29 1.67 18.83 13.80
CA PHE A 29 0.63 18.65 12.80
C PHE A 29 -0.32 17.52 13.21
N ALA A 30 0.22 16.34 13.58
CA ALA A 30 -0.60 15.22 14.02
C ALA A 30 -1.40 15.52 15.29
N ALA A 31 -0.82 16.22 16.28
CA ALA A 31 -1.48 16.54 17.54
C ALA A 31 -2.57 17.59 17.39
N THR A 32 -2.39 18.60 16.52
CA THR A 32 -3.22 19.80 16.50
C THR A 32 -4.13 19.95 15.30
N PHE A 33 -3.98 19.14 14.26
CA PHE A 33 -4.85 19.20 13.08
C PHE A 33 -6.30 18.94 13.47
N ARG A 34 -7.19 19.85 13.09
CA ARG A 34 -8.61 19.79 13.43
C ARG A 34 -9.36 18.90 12.44
N SER A 35 -10.06 17.88 12.93
CA SER A 35 -10.82 16.93 12.10
C SER A 35 -11.94 17.60 11.29
N ASP A 36 -12.52 18.69 11.80
CA ASP A 36 -13.58 19.47 11.15
C ASP A 36 -13.06 20.34 9.98
N THR A 37 -11.74 20.47 9.84
CA THR A 37 -11.10 21.22 8.73
C THR A 37 -10.60 20.31 7.61
N LEU A 38 -10.82 18.98 7.70
CA LEU A 38 -10.37 18.04 6.69
C LEU A 38 -11.07 18.31 5.34
N PRO A 39 -10.32 18.59 4.25
CA PRO A 39 -10.92 18.88 2.96
C PRO A 39 -11.81 17.70 2.46
N PRO A 40 -13.00 17.99 1.88
CA PRO A 40 -13.93 16.92 1.44
C PRO A 40 -13.32 15.91 0.46
N ALA A 41 -12.42 16.34 -0.42
CA ALA A 41 -11.72 15.45 -1.35
C ALA A 41 -10.78 14.48 -0.61
N VAL A 42 -10.04 14.98 0.40
CA VAL A 42 -9.17 14.16 1.26
C VAL A 42 -10.00 13.18 2.07
N ALA A 43 -11.10 13.64 2.68
CA ALA A 43 -12.00 12.79 3.44
C ALA A 43 -12.56 11.63 2.60
N ARG A 44 -12.99 11.92 1.37
CA ARG A 44 -13.46 10.90 0.42
C ARG A 44 -12.38 9.88 0.08
N LEU A 45 -11.18 10.34 -0.30
CA LEU A 45 -10.06 9.45 -0.62
C LEU A 45 -9.65 8.60 0.59
N THR A 46 -9.61 9.18 1.80
CA THR A 46 -9.27 8.46 3.02
C THR A 46 -10.31 7.39 3.36
N LYS A 47 -11.61 7.64 3.13
CA LYS A 47 -12.66 6.62 3.26
C LYS A 47 -12.45 5.46 2.30
N GLN A 48 -12.05 5.75 1.06
CA GLN A 48 -11.69 4.73 0.07
C GLN A 48 -10.47 3.92 0.52
N CYS A 49 -9.43 4.55 1.04
CA CYS A 49 -8.25 3.88 1.61
C CYS A 49 -8.65 2.92 2.76
N ILE A 50 -9.52 3.36 3.65
CA ILE A 50 -10.00 2.53 4.77
C ILE A 50 -10.79 1.33 4.25
N LEU A 51 -11.71 1.55 3.30
CA LEU A 51 -12.53 0.47 2.71
C LEU A 51 -11.66 -0.55 1.97
N ASP A 52 -10.74 -0.07 1.14
CA ASP A 52 -9.81 -0.89 0.36
C ASP A 52 -8.93 -1.76 1.27
N THR A 53 -8.31 -1.15 2.28
CA THR A 53 -7.41 -1.85 3.22
C THR A 53 -8.16 -2.89 4.05
N ILE A 54 -9.36 -2.59 4.55
CA ILE A 54 -10.18 -3.59 5.25
C ILE A 54 -10.54 -4.74 4.31
N GLY A 55 -10.94 -4.43 3.07
CA GLY A 55 -11.26 -5.45 2.07
C GLY A 55 -10.08 -6.40 1.82
N THR A 56 -8.90 -5.86 1.51
CA THR A 56 -7.70 -6.68 1.28
C THR A 56 -7.29 -7.50 2.50
N THR A 57 -7.46 -6.94 3.72
CA THR A 57 -7.23 -7.64 4.98
C THR A 57 -8.16 -8.85 5.12
N LEU A 58 -9.46 -8.68 4.87
CA LEU A 58 -10.45 -9.76 4.91
C LEU A 58 -10.10 -10.89 3.94
N ALA A 59 -9.82 -10.54 2.67
CA ALA A 59 -9.50 -11.52 1.64
C ALA A 59 -8.22 -12.31 1.95
N ALA A 60 -7.22 -11.68 2.54
CA ALA A 60 -5.96 -12.32 2.87
C ALA A 60 -6.12 -13.45 3.89
N THR A 61 -7.12 -13.40 4.77
CA THR A 61 -7.36 -14.42 5.81
C THR A 61 -7.50 -15.84 5.28
N THR A 62 -7.93 -16.01 4.03
CA THR A 62 -8.08 -17.31 3.35
C THR A 62 -7.20 -17.46 2.11
N LEU A 63 -6.88 -16.34 1.41
CA LEU A 63 -6.17 -16.40 0.13
C LEU A 63 -4.65 -16.27 0.25
N ALA A 64 -4.14 -15.79 1.40
CA ALA A 64 -2.72 -15.71 1.65
C ALA A 64 -2.24 -16.97 2.38
N PRO A 65 -1.28 -17.74 1.81
CA PRO A 65 -0.82 -19.01 2.38
C PRO A 65 -0.25 -18.87 3.80
N GLU A 66 0.35 -17.72 4.11
CA GLU A 66 0.99 -17.46 5.39
C GLU A 66 0.05 -16.88 6.45
N ALA A 67 -1.16 -16.45 6.07
CA ALA A 67 -2.10 -15.83 7.01
C ALA A 67 -2.46 -16.72 8.21
N PRO A 68 -2.67 -18.03 8.06
CA PRO A 68 -2.87 -18.94 9.19
C PRO A 68 -1.68 -18.97 10.15
N LEU A 69 -0.45 -18.96 9.64
CA LEU A 69 0.78 -19.02 10.44
C LEU A 69 0.95 -17.76 11.30
N PHE A 70 0.66 -16.58 10.74
CA PHE A 70 0.67 -15.33 11.50
C PHE A 70 -0.45 -15.28 12.52
N HIS A 71 -1.62 -15.80 12.19
CA HIS A 71 -2.76 -15.85 13.12
C HIS A 71 -2.43 -16.76 14.30
N ASP A 72 -1.90 -17.97 14.06
CA ASP A 72 -1.51 -18.91 15.10
C ASP A 72 -0.42 -18.31 16.01
N TYR A 73 0.59 -17.66 15.43
CA TYR A 73 1.61 -16.94 16.22
C TYR A 73 0.99 -15.89 17.14
N VAL A 74 0.05 -15.07 16.63
CA VAL A 74 -0.60 -14.03 17.46
C VAL A 74 -1.44 -14.64 18.58
N ARG A 75 -2.10 -15.75 18.35
CA ARG A 75 -2.83 -16.50 19.38
C ARG A 75 -1.91 -17.06 20.46
N ASP A 76 -0.78 -17.62 20.07
CA ASP A 76 0.20 -18.18 20.99
C ASP A 76 0.84 -17.13 21.89
N MET A 77 1.00 -15.89 21.40
CA MET A 77 1.49 -14.77 22.21
C MET A 77 0.52 -14.38 23.32
N GLY A 78 -0.76 -14.68 23.17
CA GLY A 78 -1.78 -14.41 24.20
C GLY A 78 -1.89 -12.95 24.61
N GLY A 79 -2.40 -12.70 25.80
CA GLY A 79 -2.52 -11.36 26.40
C GLY A 79 -3.94 -10.81 26.37
N LYS A 80 -4.09 -9.49 26.57
CA LYS A 80 -5.40 -8.86 26.70
C LYS A 80 -6.10 -8.72 25.35
N ALA A 81 -7.26 -9.33 25.20
CA ALA A 81 -8.07 -9.33 23.97
C ALA A 81 -8.82 -7.99 23.80
N ASP A 82 -8.09 -6.91 23.50
CA ASP A 82 -8.62 -5.56 23.40
C ASP A 82 -9.05 -5.17 21.97
N CYS A 83 -8.40 -5.72 20.93
CA CYS A 83 -8.50 -5.22 19.58
C CYS A 83 -8.84 -6.34 18.59
N THR A 84 -9.69 -6.03 17.63
CA THR A 84 -10.22 -6.96 16.62
C THR A 84 -9.12 -7.47 15.68
N LEU A 85 -9.07 -8.79 15.51
CA LEU A 85 -8.36 -9.45 14.40
C LEU A 85 -9.33 -9.52 13.23
N ILE A 86 -9.12 -8.65 12.25
CA ILE A 86 -10.02 -8.44 11.11
C ILE A 86 -10.19 -9.75 10.32
N GLY A 87 -11.45 -10.19 10.18
CA GLY A 87 -11.81 -11.40 9.43
C GLY A 87 -11.61 -12.72 10.19
N TYR A 88 -11.27 -12.68 11.49
CA TYR A 88 -11.14 -13.90 12.31
C TYR A 88 -12.23 -14.05 13.38
N GLY A 89 -12.92 -12.96 13.74
CA GLY A 89 -13.90 -12.98 14.83
C GLY A 89 -13.28 -13.09 16.22
N GLU A 90 -12.00 -12.81 16.35
CA GLU A 90 -11.18 -12.92 17.55
C GLU A 90 -10.58 -11.55 17.90
N LYS A 91 -10.00 -11.45 19.10
CA LYS A 91 -9.30 -10.24 19.56
C LYS A 91 -7.93 -10.58 20.12
N ALA A 92 -7.00 -9.63 20.03
CA ALA A 92 -5.65 -9.72 20.56
C ALA A 92 -5.21 -8.40 21.21
N PRO A 93 -4.05 -8.37 21.91
CA PRO A 93 -3.46 -7.12 22.33
C PRO A 93 -3.25 -6.15 21.15
N VAL A 94 -3.39 -4.85 21.42
CA VAL A 94 -3.34 -3.80 20.39
C VAL A 94 -2.14 -3.93 19.44
N GLN A 95 -0.97 -4.28 19.96
CA GLN A 95 0.26 -4.42 19.20
C GLN A 95 0.20 -5.64 18.27
N MET A 96 -0.37 -6.75 18.73
CA MET A 96 -0.54 -7.98 17.95
C MET A 96 -1.66 -7.83 16.91
N ALA A 97 -2.72 -7.11 17.22
CA ALA A 97 -3.78 -6.79 16.26
C ALA A 97 -3.24 -5.88 15.14
N ALA A 98 -2.47 -4.85 15.47
CA ALA A 98 -1.82 -4.00 14.46
C ALA A 98 -0.85 -4.81 13.58
N PHE A 99 -0.12 -5.78 14.16
CA PHE A 99 0.77 -6.68 13.42
C PHE A 99 0.00 -7.55 12.44
N LEU A 100 -0.94 -8.37 12.90
CA LEU A 100 -1.66 -9.32 12.05
C LEU A 100 -2.49 -8.62 10.97
N ASN A 101 -3.26 -7.59 11.37
CA ASN A 101 -4.07 -6.82 10.41
C ASN A 101 -3.19 -6.09 9.39
N GLY A 102 -2.03 -5.58 9.81
CA GLY A 102 -1.03 -5.01 8.92
C GLY A 102 -0.45 -6.04 7.95
N CYS A 103 -0.06 -7.23 8.43
CA CYS A 103 0.39 -8.32 7.55
C CYS A 103 -0.67 -8.65 6.49
N ASN A 104 -1.88 -8.94 6.92
CA ASN A 104 -2.96 -9.36 6.02
C ASN A 104 -3.33 -8.27 5.01
N SER A 105 -3.28 -6.99 5.40
CA SER A 105 -3.65 -5.88 4.49
C SER A 105 -2.79 -5.81 3.24
N HIS A 106 -1.53 -6.30 3.30
CA HIS A 106 -0.56 -6.22 2.21
C HIS A 106 -0.23 -7.55 1.52
N MET A 107 -0.59 -8.70 2.11
CA MET A 107 -0.16 -10.01 1.61
C MET A 107 -0.64 -10.34 0.20
N LEU A 108 -1.77 -9.80 -0.22
CA LEU A 108 -2.32 -10.07 -1.55
C LEU A 108 -1.73 -9.18 -2.64
N ASP A 109 -0.91 -8.19 -2.30
CA ASP A 109 -0.42 -7.17 -3.25
C ASP A 109 -1.56 -6.51 -4.05
N TYR A 110 -2.72 -6.29 -3.37
CA TYR A 110 -3.96 -5.79 -3.96
C TYR A 110 -4.45 -4.47 -3.33
N ASP A 111 -3.68 -3.93 -2.43
CA ASP A 111 -3.90 -2.66 -1.74
C ASP A 111 -3.57 -1.45 -2.63
N ASP A 112 -3.47 -0.28 -2.03
CA ASP A 112 -3.24 1.00 -2.68
C ASP A 112 -1.90 1.12 -3.42
N LEU A 113 -1.75 2.22 -4.15
CA LEU A 113 -0.60 2.58 -4.97
C LEU A 113 -0.25 4.05 -4.76
N GLY A 114 1.00 4.41 -5.06
CA GLY A 114 1.45 5.80 -5.07
C GLY A 114 2.78 5.96 -4.37
N SER A 115 2.75 6.51 -3.17
CA SER A 115 3.95 6.71 -2.33
C SER A 115 4.36 5.43 -1.59
N GLY A 116 4.52 4.32 -2.28
CA GLY A 116 4.53 3.00 -1.67
C GLY A 116 3.08 2.55 -1.37
N HIS A 117 2.92 1.75 -0.33
CA HIS A 117 1.63 1.24 0.14
C HIS A 117 1.32 1.90 1.49
N VAL A 118 0.66 3.05 1.45
CA VAL A 118 0.55 3.93 2.62
C VAL A 118 -0.58 3.54 3.57
N SER A 119 -1.69 3.02 3.01
CA SER A 119 -2.87 2.69 3.82
C SER A 119 -2.63 1.46 4.70
N VAL A 120 -1.86 0.49 4.24
CA VAL A 120 -1.52 -0.72 5.02
C VAL A 120 -0.67 -0.43 6.27
N ALA A 121 0.08 0.68 6.25
CA ALA A 121 0.87 1.14 7.39
C ALA A 121 0.07 2.02 8.37
N THR A 122 -1.09 2.52 7.97
CA THR A 122 -1.86 3.51 8.73
C THR A 122 -3.20 3.00 9.22
N VAL A 123 -4.00 2.36 8.36
CA VAL A 123 -5.37 1.93 8.69
C VAL A 123 -5.42 0.85 9.78
N PRO A 124 -4.63 -0.25 9.72
CA PRO A 124 -4.63 -1.27 10.78
C PRO A 124 -4.22 -0.70 12.15
N VAL A 125 -3.25 0.21 12.16
CA VAL A 125 -2.81 0.92 13.36
C VAL A 125 -3.92 1.80 13.93
N ALA A 126 -4.58 2.60 13.06
CA ALA A 126 -5.67 3.48 13.47
C ALA A 126 -6.82 2.73 14.12
N LEU A 127 -7.27 1.63 13.51
CA LEU A 127 -8.38 0.82 14.03
C LEU A 127 -8.01 0.14 15.36
N ALA A 128 -6.83 -0.48 15.45
CA ALA A 128 -6.39 -1.14 16.67
C ALA A 128 -6.25 -0.16 17.84
N VAL A 129 -5.63 1.01 17.63
CA VAL A 129 -5.46 2.01 18.68
C VAL A 129 -6.80 2.65 19.07
N ALA A 130 -7.73 2.85 18.11
CA ALA A 130 -9.06 3.37 18.42
C ALA A 130 -9.86 2.44 19.32
N GLU A 131 -9.82 1.14 19.09
CA GLU A 131 -10.44 0.16 20.01
C GLU A 131 -9.76 0.17 21.40
N LYS A 132 -8.43 0.20 21.43
CA LYS A 132 -7.64 0.26 22.67
C LYS A 132 -7.98 1.47 23.53
N CYS A 133 -8.28 2.61 22.90
CA CYS A 133 -8.65 3.84 23.59
C CYS A 133 -10.10 3.87 24.08
N GLY A 134 -10.88 2.81 23.86
CA GLY A 134 -12.26 2.71 24.30
C GLY A 134 -13.27 3.40 23.40
N GLY A 135 -12.87 3.69 22.16
CA GLY A 135 -13.68 4.32 21.12
C GLY A 135 -13.21 5.74 20.76
N VAL A 136 -13.29 6.02 19.48
CA VAL A 136 -12.92 7.31 18.87
C VAL A 136 -14.00 7.64 17.85
N SER A 137 -14.32 8.92 17.65
CA SER A 137 -15.26 9.31 16.60
C SER A 137 -14.69 8.99 15.21
N GLY A 138 -15.57 8.71 14.27
CA GLY A 138 -15.14 8.45 12.89
C GLY A 138 -14.45 9.64 12.25
N SER A 139 -14.83 10.89 12.61
CA SER A 139 -14.12 12.09 12.14
C SER A 139 -12.68 12.16 12.63
N GLU A 140 -12.41 11.78 13.88
CA GLU A 140 -11.05 11.73 14.43
C GLU A 140 -10.23 10.58 13.80
N LEU A 141 -10.83 9.40 13.63
CA LEU A 141 -10.17 8.29 12.92
C LEU A 141 -9.80 8.71 11.48
N LEU A 142 -10.74 9.33 10.77
CA LEU A 142 -10.55 9.80 9.39
C LEU A 142 -9.40 10.81 9.30
N ALA A 143 -9.39 11.79 10.19
CA ALA A 143 -8.32 12.79 10.25
C ALA A 143 -6.97 12.16 10.62
N ALA A 144 -6.95 11.17 11.53
CA ALA A 144 -5.70 10.48 11.90
C ALA A 144 -5.10 9.72 10.71
N VAL A 145 -5.93 8.96 9.98
CA VAL A 145 -5.48 8.23 8.79
C VAL A 145 -5.02 9.21 7.70
N ALA A 146 -5.78 10.28 7.43
CA ALA A 146 -5.42 11.29 6.43
C ALA A 146 -4.07 11.96 6.73
N VAL A 147 -3.84 12.36 7.97
CA VAL A 147 -2.58 12.94 8.44
C VAL A 147 -1.41 11.96 8.29
N GLY A 148 -1.60 10.70 8.69
CA GLY A 148 -0.56 9.68 8.57
C GLY A 148 -0.19 9.39 7.12
N ILE A 149 -1.18 9.27 6.24
CA ILE A 149 -0.97 9.06 4.80
C ILE A 149 -0.25 10.28 4.19
N ASP A 150 -0.62 11.51 4.57
CA ASP A 150 0.04 12.71 4.04
C ASP A 150 1.50 12.81 4.50
N ILE A 151 1.79 12.54 5.77
CA ILE A 151 3.17 12.48 6.28
C ILE A 151 4.00 11.44 5.50
N HIS A 152 3.47 10.24 5.30
CA HIS A 152 4.13 9.20 4.51
C HIS A 152 4.42 9.67 3.08
N THR A 153 3.41 10.24 2.43
CA THR A 153 3.49 10.73 1.05
C THR A 153 4.50 11.85 0.90
N ARG A 154 4.58 12.77 1.87
CA ARG A 154 5.57 13.86 1.89
C ARG A 154 7.01 13.37 2.02
N MET A 155 7.22 12.33 2.80
CA MET A 155 8.54 11.72 3.02
C MET A 155 8.97 10.81 1.88
N TYR A 156 8.06 10.38 1.01
CA TYR A 156 8.38 9.49 -0.10
C TYR A 156 9.26 10.21 -1.14
N PRO A 157 10.40 9.63 -1.54
CA PRO A 157 11.31 10.25 -2.50
C PRO A 157 10.72 10.20 -3.92
N TYR A 158 10.12 11.31 -4.35
CA TYR A 158 9.70 11.49 -5.74
C TYR A 158 10.78 12.19 -6.52
N SER A 159 11.13 11.69 -7.66
CA SER A 159 11.88 12.41 -8.67
C SER A 159 13.40 12.57 -8.51
N THR A 160 14.15 11.49 -8.58
CA THR A 160 15.51 11.56 -9.11
C THR A 160 15.87 10.22 -9.76
N ASN A 161 16.92 10.18 -10.60
CA ASN A 161 17.51 8.89 -11.01
C ASN A 161 17.96 8.07 -9.78
N GLU A 162 18.12 8.72 -8.63
CA GLU A 162 18.48 8.18 -7.33
C GLU A 162 17.28 7.55 -6.59
N GLU A 163 16.04 7.95 -6.91
CA GLU A 163 14.81 7.34 -6.40
C GLU A 163 14.81 5.83 -6.62
N TRP A 164 15.24 5.41 -7.81
CA TRP A 164 15.36 3.99 -8.15
C TRP A 164 16.34 3.24 -7.24
N ASP A 165 17.49 3.85 -6.92
CA ASP A 165 18.50 3.24 -6.06
C ASP A 165 17.98 3.03 -4.62
N ILE A 166 17.29 4.01 -4.04
CA ILE A 166 16.68 3.90 -2.71
C ILE A 166 15.62 2.83 -2.70
N ASN A 167 14.72 2.83 -3.67
CA ASN A 167 13.64 1.85 -3.77
C ASN A 167 14.16 0.42 -4.06
N GLN A 168 15.38 0.28 -4.58
CA GLN A 168 16.05 -1.01 -4.72
C GLN A 168 16.64 -1.53 -3.42
N ARG A 169 17.04 -0.65 -2.50
CA ARG A 169 17.70 -1.01 -1.24
C ARG A 169 16.72 -1.18 -0.10
N PHE A 170 15.71 -0.32 -0.02
CA PHE A 170 14.78 -0.25 1.11
C PHE A 170 13.32 -0.26 0.66
N SER A 171 12.49 -0.94 1.45
CA SER A 171 11.03 -0.85 1.36
C SER A 171 10.56 0.48 1.95
N GLN A 172 10.16 1.42 1.11
CA GLN A 172 9.63 2.69 1.59
C GLN A 172 8.36 2.50 2.42
N THR A 173 7.48 1.57 2.03
CA THR A 173 6.29 1.19 2.82
C THR A 173 6.65 0.88 4.27
N GLN A 174 7.69 0.08 4.49
CA GLN A 174 8.10 -0.30 5.85
C GLN A 174 8.83 0.83 6.56
N CYS A 175 9.85 1.42 5.92
CA CYS A 175 10.67 2.46 6.55
C CYS A 175 9.84 3.67 6.96
N LEU A 176 9.00 4.19 6.05
CA LEU A 176 8.15 5.34 6.31
C LEU A 176 6.93 4.99 7.16
N GLY A 177 6.49 3.72 7.09
CA GLY A 177 5.37 3.21 7.88
C GLY A 177 5.56 3.31 9.39
N TYR A 178 6.80 3.23 9.88
CA TYR A 178 7.07 3.46 11.31
C TYR A 178 6.72 4.89 11.74
N PHE A 179 7.03 5.89 10.93
CA PHE A 179 6.72 7.30 11.24
C PHE A 179 5.24 7.61 11.06
N SER A 180 4.67 7.24 9.90
CA SER A 180 3.26 7.49 9.61
C SER A 180 2.35 6.74 10.59
N GLY A 181 2.66 5.48 10.90
CA GLY A 181 1.95 4.69 11.91
C GLY A 181 2.03 5.30 13.32
N ALA A 182 3.22 5.78 13.74
CA ALA A 182 3.38 6.44 15.05
C ALA A 182 2.62 7.78 15.12
N ALA A 183 2.59 8.56 14.04
CA ALA A 183 1.79 9.78 13.96
C ALA A 183 0.28 9.47 14.08
N VAL A 184 -0.20 8.44 13.37
CA VAL A 184 -1.58 7.94 13.45
C VAL A 184 -1.90 7.47 14.88
N ALA A 185 -1.10 6.55 15.41
CA ALA A 185 -1.31 5.98 16.74
C ALA A 185 -1.32 7.05 17.84
N GLY A 186 -0.35 7.98 17.77
CA GLY A 186 -0.23 9.06 18.72
C GLY A 186 -1.41 10.03 18.65
N ARG A 187 -1.89 10.36 17.44
CA ARG A 187 -3.09 11.18 17.26
C ARG A 187 -4.33 10.50 17.80
N VAL A 188 -4.59 9.25 17.44
CA VAL A 188 -5.74 8.47 17.94
C VAL A 188 -5.70 8.35 19.46
N ALA A 189 -4.52 8.13 20.05
CA ALA A 189 -4.31 8.10 21.50
C ALA A 189 -4.31 9.50 22.14
N ARG A 190 -4.51 10.58 21.36
CA ARG A 190 -4.54 11.98 21.82
C ARG A 190 -3.27 12.39 22.58
N LEU A 191 -2.12 11.96 22.10
CA LEU A 191 -0.85 12.37 22.68
C LEU A 191 -0.57 13.86 22.41
N PRO A 192 -0.10 14.63 23.41
CA PRO A 192 0.39 15.98 23.19
C PRO A 192 1.65 15.97 22.33
N GLU A 193 2.00 17.13 21.72
CA GLU A 193 3.15 17.26 20.80
C GLU A 193 4.43 16.62 21.33
N ASP A 194 4.82 16.92 22.58
CA ASP A 194 6.07 16.41 23.14
C ASP A 194 6.11 14.88 23.28
N LYS A 195 4.98 14.25 23.60
CA LYS A 195 4.86 12.79 23.62
C LYS A 195 4.85 12.21 22.22
N LEU A 196 4.25 12.90 21.25
CA LEU A 196 4.30 12.48 19.85
C LEU A 196 5.72 12.55 19.28
N VAL A 197 6.50 13.59 19.61
CA VAL A 197 7.95 13.65 19.28
C VAL A 197 8.69 12.44 19.86
N ASN A 198 8.39 12.06 21.11
CA ASN A 198 8.97 10.86 21.71
C ASN A 198 8.53 9.58 20.98
N ALA A 199 7.25 9.47 20.59
CA ALA A 199 6.75 8.33 19.81
C ALA A 199 7.46 8.18 18.47
N LEU A 200 7.64 9.28 17.73
CA LEU A 200 8.39 9.30 16.48
C LEU A 200 9.87 8.90 16.71
N GLY A 201 10.49 9.39 17.79
CA GLY A 201 11.86 9.05 18.15
C GLY A 201 12.05 7.58 18.51
N LEU A 202 11.10 6.97 19.22
CA LEU A 202 11.10 5.55 19.54
C LEU A 202 10.77 4.68 18.30
N ALA A 203 9.91 5.16 17.39
CA ALA A 203 9.64 4.51 16.14
C ALA A 203 10.89 4.49 15.24
N TYR A 204 11.62 5.60 15.15
CA TYR A 204 12.84 5.70 14.37
C TYR A 204 13.88 4.64 14.74
N GLN A 205 14.06 4.35 16.03
CA GLN A 205 15.00 3.33 16.49
C GLN A 205 14.69 1.91 16.04
N GLN A 206 13.48 1.68 15.52
CA GLN A 206 13.03 0.39 14.99
C GLN A 206 13.05 0.36 13.45
N VAL A 207 13.33 1.49 12.78
CA VAL A 207 13.25 1.58 11.31
C VAL A 207 14.17 0.53 10.68
N SER A 208 13.53 -0.29 9.87
CA SER A 208 14.16 -1.36 9.09
C SER A 208 13.40 -1.50 7.77
N GLY A 209 13.87 -2.33 6.86
CA GLY A 209 13.13 -2.56 5.63
C GLY A 209 14.04 -2.80 4.43
N ALA A 210 14.92 -3.82 4.51
CA ALA A 210 15.68 -4.25 3.33
C ALA A 210 14.73 -4.63 2.19
N HIS A 211 15.16 -4.39 0.94
CA HIS A 211 14.31 -4.61 -0.23
C HIS A 211 13.88 -6.07 -0.43
N GLN A 212 14.75 -7.04 -0.14
CA GLN A 212 14.37 -8.46 -0.09
C GLN A 212 13.42 -8.69 1.07
N ARG A 213 12.19 -9.05 0.76
CA ARG A 213 11.08 -8.90 1.69
C ARG A 213 9.99 -9.93 1.53
N HIS A 214 9.30 -10.18 2.62
CA HIS A 214 7.99 -10.81 2.65
C HIS A 214 6.92 -9.70 2.64
N LEU A 215 6.01 -9.68 1.67
CA LEU A 215 5.07 -8.56 1.48
C LEU A 215 4.31 -8.20 2.77
N GLY A 216 3.63 -9.16 3.39
CA GLY A 216 2.86 -8.89 4.60
C GLY A 216 3.69 -8.36 5.76
N MET A 217 4.93 -8.83 5.93
CA MET A 217 5.78 -8.44 7.05
C MET A 217 6.10 -6.94 7.08
N HIS A 218 6.11 -6.27 5.95
CA HIS A 218 6.36 -4.82 5.89
C HIS A 218 5.39 -4.01 6.72
N ALA A 219 4.10 -4.19 6.44
CA ALA A 219 3.03 -3.46 7.10
C ALA A 219 2.86 -3.96 8.55
N GLY A 220 3.02 -5.27 8.78
CA GLY A 220 2.95 -5.86 10.12
C GLY A 220 4.00 -5.29 11.06
N TRP A 221 5.28 -5.29 10.67
CA TRP A 221 6.36 -4.79 11.52
C TRP A 221 6.28 -3.30 11.77
N CYS A 222 6.06 -2.47 10.76
CA CYS A 222 5.95 -1.04 10.99
C CYS A 222 4.70 -0.69 11.82
N GLY A 223 3.58 -1.39 11.62
CA GLY A 223 2.39 -1.21 12.45
C GLY A 223 2.59 -1.59 13.91
N GLN A 224 3.20 -2.78 14.15
CA GLN A 224 3.56 -3.24 15.49
C GLN A 224 4.51 -2.26 16.19
N GLY A 225 5.57 -1.85 15.47
CA GLY A 225 6.59 -0.95 16.01
C GLY A 225 6.05 0.46 16.30
N ALA A 226 5.18 0.97 15.45
CA ALA A 226 4.51 2.26 15.66
C ALA A 226 3.62 2.26 16.92
N VAL A 227 2.84 1.19 17.11
CA VAL A 227 2.02 1.02 18.32
C VAL A 227 2.90 0.90 19.56
N LEU A 228 3.97 0.09 19.53
CA LEU A 228 4.92 -0.04 20.64
C LEU A 228 5.50 1.32 21.03
N ALA A 229 6.04 2.06 20.05
CA ALA A 229 6.63 3.38 20.27
C ALA A 229 5.64 4.34 20.91
N THR A 230 4.41 4.37 20.41
CA THR A 230 3.33 5.22 20.93
C THR A 230 2.95 4.86 22.37
N MET A 231 2.79 3.57 22.68
CA MET A 231 2.43 3.11 24.02
C MET A 231 3.54 3.38 25.05
N LEU A 232 4.80 3.31 24.65
CA LEU A 232 5.94 3.67 25.50
C LEU A 232 6.03 5.18 25.73
N ALA A 233 5.89 6.00 24.67
CA ALA A 233 5.86 7.45 24.78
C ALA A 233 4.71 7.96 25.65
N GLN A 234 3.52 7.34 25.56
CA GLN A 234 2.38 7.63 26.43
C GLN A 234 2.74 7.46 27.92
N ARG A 235 3.54 6.44 28.24
CA ARG A 235 4.03 6.15 29.61
C ARG A 235 5.18 7.05 30.04
N GLY A 236 5.70 7.90 29.16
CA GLY A 236 6.76 8.84 29.47
C GLY A 236 8.16 8.38 29.10
N VAL A 237 8.31 7.27 28.33
CA VAL A 237 9.62 6.87 27.81
C VAL A 237 10.08 7.93 26.80
N PRO A 238 11.28 8.52 26.95
CA PRO A 238 11.79 9.53 26.05
C PRO A 238 12.25 8.88 24.73
N GLY A 239 11.95 9.55 23.61
CA GLY A 239 12.47 9.21 22.29
C GLY A 239 13.72 10.05 21.95
N VAL A 240 14.52 9.56 21.00
CA VAL A 240 15.62 10.34 20.42
C VAL A 240 15.08 11.54 19.64
N LYS A 241 15.90 12.58 19.51
CA LYS A 241 15.55 13.83 18.84
C LYS A 241 16.28 13.92 17.50
N ASP A 242 15.90 14.90 16.68
CA ASP A 242 16.51 15.18 15.37
C ASP A 242 16.56 13.96 14.45
N ILE A 243 15.47 13.15 14.53
CA ILE A 243 15.39 11.83 13.91
C ILE A 243 15.26 11.86 12.39
N LEU A 244 14.84 12.97 11.81
CA LEU A 244 14.73 13.11 10.35
C LEU A 244 15.93 13.89 9.80
N ASP A 245 16.21 15.05 10.34
CA ASP A 245 17.17 16.04 9.80
C ASP A 245 18.57 15.93 10.40
N GLY A 246 18.71 15.35 11.60
CA GLY A 246 19.95 15.28 12.34
C GLY A 246 21.04 14.48 11.62
N ARG A 247 22.30 14.64 12.07
CA ARG A 247 23.47 13.94 11.52
C ARG A 247 23.24 12.42 11.38
N ASN A 248 22.58 11.82 12.36
CA ASN A 248 22.20 10.40 12.38
C ASN A 248 20.70 10.23 12.12
N GLY A 249 20.04 11.20 11.50
CA GLY A 249 18.63 11.16 11.15
C GLY A 249 18.35 10.34 9.90
N PHE A 250 17.06 10.07 9.68
CA PHE A 250 16.59 9.20 8.63
C PHE A 250 17.07 9.61 7.23
N PHE A 251 17.03 10.91 6.90
CA PHE A 251 17.45 11.38 5.58
C PHE A 251 18.95 11.14 5.35
N ASN A 252 19.77 11.35 6.35
CA ASN A 252 21.22 11.14 6.24
C ASN A 252 21.63 9.66 6.25
N VAL A 253 20.88 8.81 6.94
CA VAL A 253 21.21 7.37 7.07
C VAL A 253 20.65 6.56 5.89
N TYR A 254 19.39 6.79 5.54
CA TYR A 254 18.67 5.97 4.55
C TYR A 254 18.59 6.62 3.17
N MET A 255 18.70 7.96 3.09
CA MET A 255 18.53 8.73 1.84
C MET A 255 19.76 9.58 1.52
N ARG A 256 20.97 9.03 1.74
CA ARG A 256 22.28 9.76 1.68
C ARG A 256 22.50 10.62 0.45
N ASN A 257 21.96 10.22 -0.70
CA ASN A 257 22.18 10.89 -1.97
C ASN A 257 21.04 11.81 -2.36
N LEU A 258 20.02 11.95 -1.48
CA LEU A 258 18.88 12.81 -1.73
C LEU A 258 18.97 14.06 -0.85
N THR A 259 18.80 15.20 -1.46
CA THR A 259 18.56 16.45 -0.71
C THR A 259 17.07 16.52 -0.37
N PRO A 260 16.70 16.60 0.93
CA PRO A 260 15.31 16.72 1.32
C PRO A 260 14.68 18.00 0.77
N ASP A 261 13.52 17.87 0.14
CA ASP A 261 12.69 19.00 -0.27
C ASP A 261 11.83 19.46 0.91
N TYR A 262 12.31 20.44 1.64
CA TYR A 262 11.66 20.92 2.86
C TYR A 262 10.33 21.65 2.61
N GLU A 263 10.16 22.28 1.44
CA GLU A 263 8.89 22.86 1.07
C GLU A 263 7.83 21.77 0.93
N ARG A 264 8.18 20.67 0.28
CA ARG A 264 7.31 19.51 0.20
C ARG A 264 7.08 18.85 1.55
N LEU A 265 8.14 18.67 2.36
CA LEU A 265 8.05 18.00 3.65
C LEU A 265 7.13 18.74 4.61
N THR A 266 7.29 20.06 4.73
CA THR A 266 6.64 20.84 5.81
C THR A 266 5.79 22.00 5.34
N GLY A 267 5.84 22.39 4.06
CA GLY A 267 5.02 23.47 3.51
C GLY A 267 3.54 23.11 3.46
N GLU A 268 2.68 24.07 3.74
CA GLU A 268 1.21 23.98 3.63
C GLU A 268 0.56 22.76 4.34
N LEU A 269 1.16 22.27 5.44
CA LEU A 269 0.59 21.16 6.23
C LEU A 269 -0.85 21.49 6.66
N GLY A 270 -1.76 20.54 6.43
CA GLY A 270 -3.19 20.67 6.72
C GLY A 270 -3.98 21.49 5.69
N LYS A 271 -3.32 22.13 4.72
CA LYS A 271 -3.97 22.84 3.61
C LYS A 271 -3.82 22.08 2.30
N ARG A 272 -2.61 21.67 1.95
CA ARG A 272 -2.30 20.82 0.80
C ARG A 272 -2.01 19.42 1.27
N PHE A 273 -2.72 18.45 0.72
CA PHE A 273 -2.51 17.02 0.96
C PHE A 273 -1.94 16.39 -0.32
N TYR A 274 -0.66 16.03 -0.28
CA TYR A 274 0.03 15.41 -1.42
C TYR A 274 -0.55 14.04 -1.78
N THR A 275 -1.27 13.41 -0.86
CA THR A 275 -2.02 12.18 -1.10
C THR A 275 -2.98 12.32 -2.30
N LEU A 276 -3.64 13.47 -2.48
CA LEU A 276 -4.53 13.71 -3.61
C LEU A 276 -3.83 13.71 -4.97
N GLU A 277 -2.53 13.90 -4.99
CA GLU A 277 -1.74 14.02 -6.21
C GLU A 277 -1.08 12.71 -6.62
N HIS A 278 -0.89 11.79 -5.66
CA HIS A 278 -0.02 10.64 -5.81
C HIS A 278 -0.64 9.33 -5.29
N HIS A 279 -1.96 9.23 -5.21
CA HIS A 279 -2.62 8.06 -4.67
C HIS A 279 -3.56 7.42 -5.68
N GLY A 280 -3.51 6.11 -5.76
CA GLY A 280 -4.40 5.28 -6.58
C GLY A 280 -4.70 3.94 -5.91
N PHE A 281 -5.51 3.14 -6.57
CA PHE A 281 -5.89 1.81 -6.11
C PHE A 281 -5.64 0.76 -7.18
N LYS A 282 -5.22 -0.43 -6.79
CA LYS A 282 -5.14 -1.54 -7.74
C LYS A 282 -6.55 -2.00 -8.10
N ALA A 283 -6.90 -1.89 -9.37
CA ALA A 283 -8.17 -2.40 -9.89
C ALA A 283 -8.18 -3.94 -9.97
N TRP A 284 -7.01 -4.54 -10.12
CA TRP A 284 -6.84 -5.99 -10.24
C TRP A 284 -5.83 -6.52 -9.23
N PRO A 285 -6.04 -7.76 -8.69
CA PRO A 285 -5.15 -8.39 -7.70
C PRO A 285 -3.89 -8.95 -8.35
N ALA A 286 -3.05 -8.07 -8.91
CA ALA A 286 -1.83 -8.40 -9.61
C ALA A 286 -0.72 -7.37 -9.33
N CYS A 287 0.52 -7.75 -9.63
CA CYS A 287 1.65 -6.82 -9.53
C CYS A 287 1.38 -5.52 -10.32
N GLY A 288 1.82 -4.39 -9.79
CA GLY A 288 1.60 -3.07 -10.39
C GLY A 288 2.01 -2.99 -11.87
N LEU A 289 3.04 -3.72 -12.29
CA LEU A 289 3.50 -3.79 -13.68
C LEU A 289 2.51 -4.49 -14.63
N ASN A 290 1.59 -5.32 -14.12
CA ASN A 290 0.54 -5.96 -14.92
C ASN A 290 -0.61 -5.01 -15.29
N ARG A 291 -0.75 -3.88 -14.63
CA ARG A 291 -1.92 -2.98 -14.78
C ARG A 291 -2.08 -2.45 -16.21
N ARG A 292 -0.97 -2.02 -16.83
CA ARG A 292 -1.01 -1.51 -18.23
C ARG A 292 -1.31 -2.61 -19.24
N PRO A 293 -0.64 -3.79 -19.23
CA PRO A 293 -1.03 -4.91 -20.07
C PRO A 293 -2.48 -5.34 -19.89
N ILE A 294 -2.99 -5.46 -18.65
CA ILE A 294 -4.38 -5.79 -18.37
C ILE A 294 -5.33 -4.74 -18.96
N SER A 295 -5.07 -3.44 -18.71
CA SER A 295 -5.89 -2.37 -19.28
C SER A 295 -5.92 -2.41 -20.80
N SER A 296 -4.78 -2.66 -21.45
CA SER A 296 -4.66 -2.70 -22.91
C SER A 296 -5.44 -3.87 -23.49
N ILE A 297 -5.34 -5.07 -22.91
CA ILE A 297 -6.07 -6.24 -23.42
C ILE A 297 -7.58 -6.13 -23.18
N LEU A 298 -8.01 -5.55 -22.07
CA LEU A 298 -9.43 -5.29 -21.81
C LEU A 298 -10.00 -4.26 -22.77
N GLN A 299 -9.26 -3.20 -23.07
CA GLN A 299 -9.64 -2.21 -24.08
C GLN A 299 -9.83 -2.87 -25.45
N LEU A 300 -8.87 -3.66 -25.92
CA LEU A 300 -8.97 -4.36 -27.21
C LEU A 300 -10.16 -5.33 -27.24
N ARG A 301 -10.39 -6.04 -26.13
CA ARG A 301 -11.53 -6.96 -26.01
C ARG A 301 -12.86 -6.23 -26.14
N GLU A 302 -13.01 -5.09 -25.51
CA GLU A 302 -14.24 -4.30 -25.54
C GLU A 302 -14.44 -3.61 -26.89
N GLU A 303 -13.44 -2.91 -27.41
CA GLU A 303 -13.53 -2.13 -28.67
C GLU A 303 -13.79 -3.00 -29.90
N HIS A 304 -13.25 -4.21 -29.92
CA HIS A 304 -13.30 -5.09 -31.10
C HIS A 304 -14.12 -6.36 -30.88
N GLY A 305 -14.78 -6.51 -29.70
CA GLY A 305 -15.58 -7.69 -29.40
C GLY A 305 -14.80 -9.00 -29.40
N LEU A 306 -13.48 -8.97 -29.06
CA LEU A 306 -12.62 -10.13 -29.15
C LEU A 306 -12.99 -11.20 -28.12
N LYS A 307 -12.96 -12.47 -28.55
CA LYS A 307 -13.16 -13.63 -27.69
C LYS A 307 -11.90 -14.48 -27.67
N ALA A 308 -11.59 -15.11 -26.55
CA ALA A 308 -10.39 -15.93 -26.36
C ALA A 308 -10.19 -17.01 -27.46
N GLN A 309 -11.27 -17.58 -27.96
CA GLN A 309 -11.26 -18.59 -29.01
C GLN A 309 -10.76 -18.08 -30.37
N ASP A 310 -10.99 -16.78 -30.64
CA ASP A 310 -10.64 -16.14 -31.90
C ASP A 310 -9.15 -15.75 -31.96
N ILE A 311 -8.46 -15.80 -30.82
CA ILE A 311 -7.06 -15.34 -30.70
C ILE A 311 -6.11 -16.44 -31.21
N GLU A 312 -5.24 -16.06 -32.12
CA GLU A 312 -4.11 -16.86 -32.57
C GLU A 312 -2.89 -16.62 -31.66
N ARG A 313 -2.58 -15.33 -31.39
CA ARG A 313 -1.38 -14.92 -30.66
C ARG A 313 -1.59 -13.56 -29.98
N ILE A 314 -0.96 -13.38 -28.81
CA ILE A 314 -0.85 -12.10 -28.14
C ILE A 314 0.64 -11.82 -27.90
N ASP A 315 1.10 -10.65 -28.34
CA ASP A 315 2.45 -10.15 -28.10
C ASP A 315 2.40 -8.94 -27.17
N VAL A 316 3.25 -8.96 -26.14
CA VAL A 316 3.39 -7.84 -25.20
C VAL A 316 4.82 -7.35 -25.27
N SER A 317 5.00 -6.08 -25.64
CA SER A 317 6.33 -5.47 -25.74
C SER A 317 6.45 -4.34 -24.71
N GLY A 318 7.57 -4.28 -23.99
CA GLY A 318 7.83 -3.24 -23.01
C GLY A 318 9.26 -3.20 -22.51
N GLY A 319 9.53 -2.31 -21.55
CA GLY A 319 10.86 -2.14 -20.97
C GLY A 319 11.31 -3.35 -20.14
N GLN A 320 12.57 -3.36 -19.71
CA GLN A 320 13.20 -4.49 -19.02
C GLN A 320 12.45 -4.95 -17.76
N HIS A 321 11.61 -4.09 -17.17
CA HIS A 321 10.82 -4.45 -15.95
C HIS A 321 9.77 -5.52 -16.23
N ILE A 322 9.17 -5.56 -17.44
CA ILE A 322 8.13 -6.54 -17.74
C ILE A 322 8.69 -7.97 -17.86
N LEU A 323 9.97 -8.13 -18.19
CA LEU A 323 10.62 -9.44 -18.27
C LEU A 323 10.59 -10.16 -16.91
N ARG A 324 10.63 -9.42 -15.79
CA ARG A 324 10.48 -10.01 -14.43
C ARG A 324 9.16 -10.75 -14.25
N LEU A 325 8.12 -10.36 -15.01
CA LEU A 325 6.78 -10.96 -14.97
C LEU A 325 6.54 -11.93 -16.14
N ALA A 326 7.54 -12.17 -16.96
CA ALA A 326 7.47 -13.00 -18.15
C ALA A 326 8.43 -14.19 -18.10
N GLU A 327 9.53 -14.07 -17.37
CA GLU A 327 10.58 -15.10 -17.34
C GLU A 327 10.57 -15.91 -16.03
N PRO A 328 10.89 -17.22 -16.11
CA PRO A 328 10.91 -18.02 -17.32
C PRO A 328 9.48 -18.22 -17.88
N LEU A 329 9.33 -18.09 -19.19
CA LEU A 329 8.02 -17.95 -19.87
C LEU A 329 7.05 -19.10 -19.57
N ASP A 330 7.52 -20.36 -19.62
CA ASP A 330 6.66 -21.52 -19.40
C ASP A 330 6.11 -21.55 -17.97
N ALA A 331 6.93 -21.20 -16.98
CA ALA A 331 6.48 -21.09 -15.58
C ALA A 331 5.48 -19.93 -15.38
N ARG A 332 5.61 -18.85 -16.18
CA ARG A 332 4.66 -17.73 -16.14
C ARG A 332 3.34 -18.05 -16.84
N ARG A 333 3.36 -18.86 -17.87
CA ARG A 333 2.14 -19.35 -18.53
C ARG A 333 1.34 -20.31 -17.65
N ARG A 334 2.03 -21.14 -16.86
CA ARG A 334 1.44 -22.17 -16.01
C ARG A 334 1.90 -22.01 -14.56
N PRO A 335 1.41 -20.97 -13.86
CA PRO A 335 1.83 -20.71 -12.49
C PRO A 335 1.34 -21.82 -11.55
N THR A 336 2.18 -22.20 -10.58
CA THR A 336 1.89 -23.28 -9.63
C THR A 336 1.34 -22.77 -8.29
N HIS A 337 1.43 -21.48 -8.03
CA HIS A 337 0.91 -20.85 -6.82
C HIS A 337 0.51 -19.38 -7.05
N SER A 338 -0.37 -18.86 -6.21
CA SER A 338 -1.00 -17.54 -6.32
C SER A 338 0.00 -16.39 -6.52
N ALA A 339 1.10 -16.37 -5.77
CA ALA A 339 2.11 -15.32 -5.93
C ALA A 339 2.73 -15.34 -7.33
N GLN A 340 3.07 -16.53 -7.87
CA GLN A 340 3.59 -16.65 -9.23
C GLN A 340 2.57 -16.18 -10.27
N ALA A 341 1.29 -16.51 -10.09
CA ALA A 341 0.21 -16.11 -10.98
C ALA A 341 0.01 -14.58 -11.00
N LYS A 342 0.00 -13.92 -9.83
CA LYS A 342 -0.10 -12.46 -9.69
C LYS A 342 1.08 -11.70 -10.32
N TYR A 343 2.23 -12.34 -10.42
CA TYR A 343 3.46 -11.81 -11.04
C TYR A 343 3.69 -12.40 -12.44
N SER A 344 2.61 -12.75 -13.17
CA SER A 344 2.68 -13.29 -14.53
C SER A 344 1.90 -12.43 -15.51
N ILE A 345 2.56 -11.85 -16.51
CA ILE A 345 1.90 -11.19 -17.65
C ILE A 345 1.13 -12.19 -18.50
N PRO A 346 1.71 -13.34 -18.94
CA PRO A 346 0.98 -14.31 -19.75
C PRO A 346 -0.32 -14.78 -19.10
N PHE A 347 -0.28 -15.14 -17.82
CA PHE A 347 -1.45 -15.64 -17.11
C PHE A 347 -2.51 -14.56 -16.91
N THR A 348 -2.13 -13.36 -16.43
CA THR A 348 -3.08 -12.28 -16.14
C THR A 348 -3.75 -11.73 -17.40
N ILE A 349 -3.05 -11.64 -18.53
CA ILE A 349 -3.62 -11.25 -19.83
C ILE A 349 -4.62 -12.30 -20.30
N ALA A 350 -4.27 -13.59 -20.18
CA ALA A 350 -5.20 -14.66 -20.55
C ALA A 350 -6.47 -14.63 -19.72
N VAL A 351 -6.37 -14.44 -18.39
CA VAL A 351 -7.53 -14.24 -17.50
C VAL A 351 -8.38 -13.07 -17.98
N ALA A 352 -7.76 -11.90 -18.22
CA ALA A 352 -8.46 -10.70 -18.65
C ALA A 352 -9.19 -10.90 -19.98
N MET A 353 -8.57 -11.59 -20.94
CA MET A 353 -9.19 -11.87 -22.24
C MET A 353 -10.34 -12.89 -22.13
N VAL A 354 -10.19 -13.95 -21.33
CA VAL A 354 -11.23 -14.98 -21.15
C VAL A 354 -12.44 -14.41 -20.43
N TYR A 355 -12.23 -13.75 -19.28
CA TYR A 355 -13.31 -13.35 -18.39
C TYR A 355 -13.77 -11.88 -18.56
N GLY A 356 -12.99 -11.03 -19.23
CA GLY A 356 -13.25 -9.60 -19.32
C GLY A 356 -12.97 -8.84 -18.02
N ASP A 357 -12.32 -9.49 -17.07
CA ASP A 357 -11.88 -8.92 -15.79
C ASP A 357 -10.82 -9.84 -15.15
N VAL A 358 -10.16 -9.36 -14.10
CA VAL A 358 -9.21 -10.14 -13.30
C VAL A 358 -9.60 -10.03 -11.83
N LYS A 359 -10.00 -11.15 -11.21
CA LYS A 359 -10.53 -11.19 -9.85
C LYS A 359 -9.76 -12.16 -8.95
N LEU A 360 -10.01 -12.07 -7.64
CA LEU A 360 -9.34 -12.91 -6.64
C LEU A 360 -9.51 -14.41 -6.89
N HIS A 361 -10.70 -14.85 -7.33
CA HIS A 361 -10.94 -16.26 -7.60
C HIS A 361 -10.04 -16.86 -8.69
N ASN A 362 -9.54 -16.03 -9.63
CA ASN A 362 -8.62 -16.49 -10.68
C ASN A 362 -7.26 -16.96 -10.13
N TYR A 363 -6.92 -16.57 -8.90
CA TYR A 363 -5.68 -16.93 -8.21
C TYR A 363 -5.85 -18.02 -7.15
N THR A 364 -7.05 -18.60 -7.04
CA THR A 364 -7.27 -19.82 -6.27
C THR A 364 -6.67 -21.03 -7.00
N GLU A 365 -6.53 -22.16 -6.31
CA GLU A 365 -6.03 -23.38 -6.93
C GLU A 365 -6.88 -23.79 -8.16
N ALA A 366 -8.19 -23.69 -8.06
CA ALA A 366 -9.11 -23.98 -9.17
C ALA A 366 -8.96 -22.96 -10.32
N GLY A 367 -8.87 -21.66 -10.01
CA GLY A 367 -8.72 -20.62 -11.01
C GLY A 367 -7.40 -20.71 -11.78
N MET A 368 -6.32 -21.10 -11.12
CA MET A 368 -5.01 -21.30 -11.77
C MET A 368 -4.95 -22.55 -12.67
N LYS A 369 -5.88 -23.48 -12.48
CA LYS A 369 -6.02 -24.71 -13.30
C LYS A 369 -7.06 -24.57 -14.42
N ASP A 370 -7.62 -23.37 -14.64
CA ASP A 370 -8.60 -23.13 -15.68
C ASP A 370 -7.99 -23.37 -17.08
N GLU A 371 -8.47 -24.38 -17.75
CA GLU A 371 -7.90 -24.83 -19.04
C GLU A 371 -8.05 -23.77 -20.14
N ALA A 372 -9.15 -23.01 -20.17
CA ALA A 372 -9.33 -21.94 -21.16
C ALA A 372 -8.30 -20.82 -20.97
N VAL A 373 -7.99 -20.49 -19.71
CA VAL A 373 -6.95 -19.50 -19.37
C VAL A 373 -5.58 -20.04 -19.75
N LEU A 374 -5.25 -21.27 -19.38
CA LEU A 374 -3.93 -21.86 -19.64
C LEU A 374 -3.66 -22.02 -21.13
N GLN A 375 -4.65 -22.48 -21.92
CA GLN A 375 -4.52 -22.59 -23.39
C GLN A 375 -4.29 -21.23 -24.06
N LEU A 376 -4.91 -20.16 -23.54
CA LEU A 376 -4.66 -18.82 -24.06
C LEU A 376 -3.30 -18.27 -23.57
N ALA A 377 -2.92 -18.54 -22.33
CA ALA A 377 -1.62 -18.13 -21.80
C ALA A 377 -0.44 -18.70 -22.60
N ASP A 378 -0.59 -19.94 -23.12
CA ASP A 378 0.41 -20.56 -24.02
C ASP A 378 0.63 -19.80 -25.33
N ARG A 379 -0.32 -18.93 -25.72
CA ARG A 379 -0.26 -18.07 -26.92
C ARG A 379 0.19 -16.64 -26.62
N VAL A 380 0.55 -16.33 -25.37
CA VAL A 380 1.08 -15.03 -24.98
C VAL A 380 2.59 -15.04 -25.01
N TRP A 381 3.16 -14.05 -25.68
CA TRP A 381 4.60 -13.82 -25.79
C TRP A 381 4.95 -12.44 -25.23
N VAL A 382 6.10 -12.36 -24.58
CA VAL A 382 6.56 -11.09 -24.00
C VAL A 382 7.94 -10.78 -24.56
N HIS A 383 8.10 -9.55 -25.04
CA HIS A 383 9.31 -9.11 -25.73
C HIS A 383 9.87 -7.85 -25.07
N LEU A 384 11.19 -7.75 -25.05
CA LEU A 384 11.86 -6.50 -24.73
C LEU A 384 11.62 -5.50 -25.86
N ASP A 385 11.16 -4.30 -25.49
CA ASP A 385 11.11 -3.17 -26.42
C ASP A 385 12.45 -2.44 -26.35
N GLU A 386 13.16 -2.47 -27.47
CA GLU A 386 14.48 -1.82 -27.58
C GLU A 386 14.39 -0.29 -27.74
N ASN A 387 13.17 0.28 -27.82
CA ASN A 387 13.01 1.73 -27.97
C ASN A 387 13.28 2.47 -26.64
N PRO A 388 14.44 3.16 -26.50
CA PRO A 388 14.84 3.80 -25.26
C PRO A 388 13.98 5.03 -24.88
N THR A 389 13.12 5.52 -25.79
CA THR A 389 12.27 6.71 -25.54
C THR A 389 10.95 6.38 -24.87
N ARG A 390 10.59 5.10 -24.72
CA ARG A 390 9.37 4.70 -24.02
C ARG A 390 9.52 4.82 -22.51
N GLU A 391 8.45 5.25 -21.86
CA GLU A 391 8.36 5.24 -20.39
C GLU A 391 8.70 3.83 -19.86
N LYS A 392 9.45 3.73 -18.78
CA LYS A 392 9.94 2.46 -18.19
C LYS A 392 8.85 1.40 -17.99
N GLU A 393 7.61 1.82 -17.72
CA GLU A 393 6.48 0.93 -17.49
C GLU A 393 5.55 0.79 -18.70
N ALA A 394 5.86 1.41 -19.84
CA ALA A 394 5.04 1.30 -21.04
C ALA A 394 4.98 -0.16 -21.51
N ALA A 395 3.79 -0.60 -21.89
CA ALA A 395 3.57 -1.92 -22.47
C ALA A 395 2.62 -1.79 -23.66
N LEU A 396 3.09 -2.23 -24.84
CA LEU A 396 2.28 -2.37 -26.04
C LEU A 396 1.73 -3.80 -26.06
N VAL A 397 0.42 -3.94 -26.18
CA VAL A 397 -0.25 -5.23 -26.38
C VAL A 397 -0.75 -5.31 -27.81
N GLN A 398 -0.34 -6.35 -28.53
CA GLN A 398 -0.78 -6.65 -29.89
C GLN A 398 -1.48 -8.01 -29.89
N VAL A 399 -2.66 -8.06 -30.50
CA VAL A 399 -3.49 -9.27 -30.62
C VAL A 399 -3.64 -9.62 -32.10
N ARG A 400 -3.25 -10.83 -32.47
CA ARG A 400 -3.52 -11.43 -33.78
C ARG A 400 -4.66 -12.42 -33.63
N THR A 401 -5.67 -12.27 -34.47
CA THR A 401 -6.82 -13.19 -34.55
C THR A 401 -6.60 -14.26 -35.61
N ARG A 402 -7.32 -15.38 -35.52
CA ARG A 402 -7.23 -16.50 -36.45
C ARG A 402 -7.65 -16.17 -37.89
N ASP A 403 -8.46 -15.10 -38.08
CA ASP A 403 -8.80 -14.54 -39.39
C ASP A 403 -7.75 -13.58 -39.94
N GLY A 404 -6.59 -13.47 -39.27
CA GLY A 404 -5.43 -12.72 -39.71
C GLY A 404 -5.45 -11.22 -39.35
N LYS A 405 -6.50 -10.72 -38.69
CA LYS A 405 -6.52 -9.32 -38.23
C LYS A 405 -5.58 -9.09 -37.08
N VAL A 406 -5.04 -7.88 -37.01
CA VAL A 406 -4.12 -7.45 -35.96
C VAL A 406 -4.65 -6.19 -35.29
N TYR A 407 -4.77 -6.22 -33.98
CA TYR A 407 -5.18 -5.10 -33.15
C TYR A 407 -4.10 -4.77 -32.14
N GLN A 408 -3.96 -3.50 -31.75
CA GLN A 408 -2.95 -3.09 -30.77
C GLN A 408 -3.47 -1.99 -29.85
N SER A 409 -3.00 -2.00 -28.62
CA SER A 409 -3.29 -0.97 -27.62
C SER A 409 -2.09 -0.74 -26.70
N GLN A 410 -1.91 0.51 -26.30
CA GLN A 410 -0.91 0.94 -25.32
C GLN A 410 -1.55 1.93 -24.36
N VAL A 411 -2.10 1.42 -23.25
CA VAL A 411 -2.73 2.26 -22.24
C VAL A 411 -1.66 2.94 -21.40
N LYS A 412 -1.65 4.27 -21.40
CA LYS A 412 -0.71 5.08 -20.61
C LYS A 412 -1.12 5.14 -19.13
N TYR A 413 -2.40 5.35 -18.85
CA TYR A 413 -2.97 5.48 -17.51
C TYR A 413 -3.97 4.35 -17.25
N PRO A 414 -3.54 3.24 -16.66
CA PRO A 414 -4.43 2.11 -16.38
C PRO A 414 -5.48 2.46 -15.34
N LEU A 415 -6.58 1.72 -15.29
CA LEU A 415 -7.62 1.91 -14.28
C LEU A 415 -7.01 1.82 -12.86
N GLY A 416 -7.41 2.75 -12.02
CA GLY A 416 -6.90 2.91 -10.66
C GLY A 416 -5.60 3.70 -10.57
N ASP A 417 -5.10 4.25 -11.70
CA ASP A 417 -4.02 5.23 -11.66
C ASP A 417 -4.52 6.53 -11.02
N ASP A 418 -3.73 7.16 -10.21
CA ASP A 418 -4.03 8.36 -9.42
C ASP A 418 -5.25 9.20 -9.95
N ARG A 419 -5.14 10.52 -10.02
CA ARG A 419 -6.17 11.41 -10.58
C ARG A 419 -6.40 11.29 -12.10
N ARG A 420 -5.53 10.54 -12.82
CA ARG A 420 -5.56 10.47 -14.31
C ARG A 420 -6.58 9.45 -14.83
N ASN A 421 -6.77 8.35 -14.10
CA ASN A 421 -7.79 7.34 -14.39
C ASN A 421 -8.21 6.64 -13.07
N PRO A 422 -8.81 7.37 -12.12
CA PRO A 422 -9.16 6.82 -10.81
C PRO A 422 -10.28 5.80 -10.90
N MET A 423 -10.29 4.85 -9.98
CA MET A 423 -11.46 4.01 -9.75
C MET A 423 -12.62 4.85 -9.22
N SER A 424 -13.82 4.58 -9.74
CA SER A 424 -15.06 5.13 -9.19
C SER A 424 -15.35 4.56 -7.80
N GLN A 425 -16.21 5.24 -7.02
CA GLN A 425 -16.66 4.76 -5.72
C GLN A 425 -17.29 3.36 -5.83
N THR A 426 -18.15 3.14 -6.84
CA THR A 426 -18.78 1.85 -7.08
C THR A 426 -17.76 0.74 -7.38
N GLN A 427 -16.70 1.04 -8.10
CA GLN A 427 -15.63 0.06 -8.38
C GLN A 427 -14.87 -0.32 -7.12
N ILE A 428 -14.59 0.62 -6.22
CA ILE A 428 -13.94 0.35 -4.92
C ILE A 428 -14.88 -0.46 -4.02
N GLU A 429 -16.16 -0.13 -3.98
CA GLU A 429 -17.16 -0.91 -3.24
C GLU A 429 -17.31 -2.34 -3.78
N ASN A 430 -17.30 -2.51 -5.09
CA ASN A 430 -17.35 -3.84 -5.71
C ASN A 430 -16.08 -4.65 -5.41
N LYS A 431 -14.91 -4.00 -5.40
CA LYS A 431 -13.67 -4.61 -4.95
C LYS A 431 -13.78 -5.06 -3.49
N PHE A 432 -14.34 -4.21 -2.62
CA PHE A 432 -14.56 -4.58 -1.21
C PHE A 432 -15.50 -5.80 -1.08
N ARG A 433 -16.63 -5.83 -1.83
CA ARG A 433 -17.56 -6.97 -1.83
C ARG A 433 -16.87 -8.27 -2.26
N ASP A 434 -16.06 -8.21 -3.32
CA ASP A 434 -15.27 -9.37 -3.78
C ASP A 434 -14.29 -9.82 -2.69
N CYS A 435 -13.53 -8.90 -2.11
CA CYS A 435 -12.59 -9.19 -1.03
C CYS A 435 -13.28 -9.79 0.21
N ALA A 436 -14.39 -9.20 0.66
CA ALA A 436 -15.11 -9.64 1.85
C ALA A 436 -15.71 -11.04 1.70
N SER A 437 -15.98 -11.48 0.46
CA SER A 437 -16.47 -12.85 0.18
C SER A 437 -15.46 -13.94 0.53
N PHE A 438 -14.18 -13.61 0.68
CA PHE A 438 -13.09 -14.51 1.05
C PHE A 438 -12.71 -14.42 2.54
N SER A 439 -13.46 -13.70 3.37
CA SER A 439 -13.16 -13.61 4.80
C SER A 439 -13.28 -14.98 5.50
N LYS A 440 -12.30 -15.33 6.35
CA LYS A 440 -12.31 -16.57 7.14
C LYS A 440 -13.51 -16.64 8.09
N LYS A 441 -13.82 -15.54 8.78
CA LYS A 441 -15.12 -15.36 9.45
C LYS A 441 -16.12 -14.95 8.36
N PRO A 442 -17.12 -15.78 8.03
CA PRO A 442 -18.13 -15.40 7.05
C PRO A 442 -18.85 -14.11 7.46
N ILE A 443 -18.97 -13.19 6.51
CA ILE A 443 -19.69 -11.93 6.68
C ILE A 443 -20.95 -12.00 5.81
N ALA A 444 -22.12 -11.78 6.40
CA ALA A 444 -23.38 -11.79 5.65
C ALA A 444 -23.43 -10.61 4.66
N LYS A 445 -24.14 -10.79 3.53
CA LYS A 445 -24.27 -9.72 2.52
C LYS A 445 -24.78 -8.40 3.11
N ALA A 446 -25.73 -8.47 4.04
CA ALA A 446 -26.27 -7.29 4.72
C ALA A 446 -25.19 -6.58 5.57
N GLU A 447 -24.31 -7.34 6.23
CA GLU A 447 -23.21 -6.78 7.02
C GLU A 447 -22.13 -6.14 6.12
N ILE A 448 -21.87 -6.73 4.93
CA ILE A 448 -20.98 -6.14 3.92
C ILE A 448 -21.50 -4.76 3.48
N GLU A 449 -22.79 -4.66 3.16
CA GLU A 449 -23.38 -3.36 2.80
C GLU A 449 -23.38 -2.37 3.98
N GLN A 450 -23.63 -2.85 5.19
CA GLN A 450 -23.55 -2.04 6.39
C GLN A 450 -22.12 -1.50 6.65
N ILE A 451 -21.07 -2.30 6.41
CA ILE A 451 -19.67 -1.85 6.51
C ILE A 451 -19.41 -0.74 5.49
N ILE A 452 -19.84 -0.91 4.23
CA ILE A 452 -19.70 0.09 3.17
C ILE A 452 -20.40 1.39 3.58
N GLU A 453 -21.64 1.30 4.08
CA GLU A 453 -22.40 2.46 4.54
C GLU A 453 -21.73 3.18 5.72
N LEU A 454 -21.27 2.42 6.73
CA LEU A 454 -20.58 2.99 7.88
C LEU A 454 -19.30 3.73 7.48
N ILE A 455 -18.52 3.18 6.56
CA ILE A 455 -17.30 3.84 6.06
C ILE A 455 -17.67 5.04 5.18
N GLY A 456 -18.71 4.93 4.36
CA GLY A 456 -19.23 6.05 3.57
C GLY A 456 -19.67 7.25 4.43
N ASN A 457 -20.21 6.98 5.63
CA ASN A 457 -20.64 7.97 6.61
C ASN A 457 -19.70 8.08 7.83
N LEU A 458 -18.43 7.71 7.68
CA LEU A 458 -17.49 7.59 8.80
C LEU A 458 -17.35 8.89 9.60
N ASP A 459 -17.35 10.05 8.92
CA ASP A 459 -17.30 11.38 9.55
C ASP A 459 -18.45 11.66 10.51
N LYS A 460 -19.59 10.97 10.38
CA LYS A 460 -20.77 11.10 11.23
C LYS A 460 -20.82 10.05 12.34
N LEU A 461 -19.94 9.07 12.32
CA LEU A 461 -19.93 7.98 13.26
C LEU A 461 -19.40 8.44 14.62
N ALA A 462 -20.20 8.32 15.67
CA ALA A 462 -19.80 8.75 17.01
C ALA A 462 -18.72 7.83 17.63
N ASP A 463 -18.71 6.55 17.27
CA ASP A 463 -17.78 5.56 17.80
C ASP A 463 -17.46 4.50 16.72
N VAL A 464 -16.17 4.43 16.33
CA VAL A 464 -15.68 3.51 15.30
C VAL A 464 -15.78 2.03 15.69
N ARG A 465 -16.01 1.71 16.97
CA ARG A 465 -16.23 0.33 17.41
C ARG A 465 -17.47 -0.30 16.78
N LYS A 466 -18.44 0.50 16.34
CA LYS A 466 -19.58 0.01 15.53
C LYS A 466 -19.13 -0.61 14.21
N LEU A 467 -18.04 -0.11 13.63
CA LEU A 467 -17.43 -0.68 12.43
C LEU A 467 -16.65 -1.94 12.77
N THR A 468 -15.74 -1.88 13.78
CA THR A 468 -14.86 -2.99 14.08
C THR A 468 -15.58 -4.23 14.61
N THR A 469 -16.77 -4.09 15.21
CA THR A 469 -17.59 -5.24 15.63
C THR A 469 -18.14 -6.08 14.48
N LEU A 470 -18.19 -5.54 13.26
CA LEU A 470 -18.60 -6.26 12.06
C LEU A 470 -17.43 -6.99 11.39
N LEU A 471 -16.21 -6.66 11.73
CA LEU A 471 -14.97 -7.19 11.16
C LEU A 471 -14.45 -8.38 11.98
#